data_294f3dcbb945acc3be0bbf06a4becc51
#
_entry.id   294f3dcbb945acc3be0bbf06a4becc51
#
_cell.length_a   1.000
_cell.length_b   1.000
_cell.length_c   1.000
_cell.angle_alpha   90.00
_cell.angle_beta   90.00
_cell.angle_gamma   90.00
#
_symmetry.space_group_name_H-M   'P 1'
#
loop_
_entity.id
_entity.type
_entity.pdbx_description
1 polymer ?
#
loop_
_entity_poly.entity_id
_entity_poly.type
_entity_poly.pdbx_seq_one_letter_code
_entity_poly.pdbx_strand_id
1 'polypeptide(L)'
;MIYKKLSLSVLLFAAGFLTASAQKSPQDMDRFIDVLMNKMTLEEKIGQLNLPVTGEITTGQAKSSDIAAKIKKGEVGGLFNLKGVEKIREVQKQAVEDSRLGIPLLFGMDVIHGYETMFPIPLGLSCTWDMTTIEESARIAAVEASADGISWTFSPMVDISRDPRWGRVSEGSGEDPFLGAMIAEAMVRGYQGKNMERNDEIMACVKHFALYGAGEAGRDYNTVDMSRQRMFNDYMLPYEAAVEAGVGSVMASFNEVDGIPATANKWLMTDILRGQWGFNGFVVTDYTGI
;
A
#
# COMPACT_ATOMS: atom_id res chain seq x y z
N MET A 1 45.99 -58.37 -12.38
CA MET A 1 44.78 -58.34 -13.23
C MET A 1 43.56 -58.18 -12.33
N ILE A 2 43.44 -57.03 -11.72
CA ILE A 2 42.29 -56.62 -10.90
C ILE A 2 42.32 -55.08 -10.93
N TYR A 3 41.52 -54.45 -11.80
CA TYR A 3 41.12 -53.05 -11.74
C TYR A 3 40.15 -52.82 -12.92
N LYS A 4 38.85 -53.06 -12.68
CA LYS A 4 37.73 -52.50 -13.45
C LYS A 4 36.44 -52.89 -12.76
N LYS A 5 35.98 -52.04 -11.83
CA LYS A 5 34.57 -51.90 -11.41
C LYS A 5 34.51 -50.95 -10.20
N LEU A 6 34.67 -49.66 -10.43
CA LEU A 6 34.27 -48.63 -9.48
C LEU A 6 34.20 -47.30 -10.26
N SER A 7 33.15 -47.08 -10.96
CA SER A 7 32.82 -45.69 -11.46
C SER A 7 31.46 -45.69 -12.19
N LEU A 8 30.38 -46.07 -11.49
CA LEU A 8 29.01 -45.86 -12.05
C LEU A 8 27.95 -45.63 -10.96
N SER A 9 28.32 -45.19 -9.81
CA SER A 9 27.35 -44.97 -8.70
C SER A 9 27.35 -43.58 -8.08
N VAL A 10 28.01 -42.58 -8.66
CA VAL A 10 28.10 -41.22 -8.10
C VAL A 10 27.36 -40.17 -8.96
N LEU A 11 26.73 -40.53 -10.07
CA LEU A 11 26.08 -39.59 -11.00
C LEU A 11 24.54 -39.55 -10.91
N LEU A 12 23.95 -40.11 -9.86
CA LEU A 12 22.48 -40.18 -9.71
C LEU A 12 21.93 -39.50 -8.47
N PHE A 13 22.71 -38.60 -7.80
CA PHE A 13 22.23 -37.90 -6.59
C PHE A 13 22.28 -36.37 -6.69
N ALA A 14 22.43 -35.79 -7.88
CA ALA A 14 22.43 -34.33 -8.08
C ALA A 14 21.26 -33.82 -8.92
N ALA A 15 20.16 -34.58 -9.04
CA ALA A 15 18.95 -34.18 -9.77
C ALA A 15 17.73 -34.08 -8.87
N GLY A 16 17.88 -33.52 -7.69
CA GLY A 16 16.78 -33.33 -6.75
C GLY A 16 16.90 -31.98 -6.05
N PHE A 17 15.87 -31.17 -6.21
CA PHE A 17 15.63 -29.86 -5.56
C PHE A 17 16.16 -28.61 -6.27
N LEU A 18 15.81 -28.44 -7.52
CA LEU A 18 15.48 -27.12 -8.04
C LEU A 18 13.96 -27.07 -8.23
N THR A 19 13.20 -26.98 -7.14
CA THR A 19 11.86 -26.43 -7.20
C THR A 19 12.04 -24.92 -7.40
N ALA A 20 12.31 -24.53 -8.64
CA ALA A 20 12.07 -23.16 -9.05
C ALA A 20 10.59 -22.92 -8.79
N SER A 21 10.28 -22.06 -7.84
CA SER A 21 8.95 -21.48 -7.70
C SER A 21 8.69 -20.78 -9.03
N ALA A 22 8.01 -21.45 -9.93
CA ALA A 22 7.69 -20.89 -11.23
C ALA A 22 6.76 -19.70 -10.96
N GLN A 23 7.28 -18.50 -11.15
CA GLN A 23 6.49 -17.28 -11.12
C GLN A 23 5.31 -17.47 -12.06
N LYS A 24 4.09 -17.42 -11.52
CA LYS A 24 2.88 -17.61 -12.34
C LYS A 24 2.84 -16.50 -13.38
N SER A 25 2.55 -16.87 -14.62
CA SER A 25 2.39 -15.87 -15.68
C SER A 25 1.22 -14.93 -15.37
N PRO A 26 1.17 -13.71 -15.89
CA PRO A 26 0.02 -12.82 -15.75
C PRO A 26 -1.30 -13.52 -16.15
N GLN A 27 -1.29 -14.34 -17.20
CA GLN A 27 -2.45 -15.11 -17.65
C GLN A 27 -2.89 -16.19 -16.66
N ASP A 28 -1.94 -16.80 -15.94
CA ASP A 28 -2.27 -17.78 -14.88
C ASP A 28 -2.88 -17.06 -13.67
N MET A 29 -2.43 -15.84 -13.38
CA MET A 29 -3.01 -15.01 -12.33
C MET A 29 -4.43 -14.60 -12.66
N ASP A 30 -4.68 -14.08 -13.87
CA ASP A 30 -6.02 -13.70 -14.33
C ASP A 30 -6.98 -14.87 -14.27
N ARG A 31 -6.55 -16.03 -14.77
CA ARG A 31 -7.36 -17.27 -14.69
C ARG A 31 -7.66 -17.66 -13.24
N PHE A 32 -6.70 -17.54 -12.34
CA PHE A 32 -6.91 -17.82 -10.91
C PHE A 32 -7.94 -16.88 -10.31
N ILE A 33 -7.82 -15.57 -10.60
CA ILE A 33 -8.76 -14.55 -10.13
C ILE A 33 -10.17 -14.82 -10.67
N ASP A 34 -10.31 -15.12 -11.95
CA ASP A 34 -11.61 -15.44 -12.58
C ASP A 34 -12.28 -16.65 -11.93
N VAL A 35 -11.52 -17.71 -11.69
CA VAL A 35 -12.03 -18.92 -11.03
C VAL A 35 -12.46 -18.62 -9.59
N LEU A 36 -11.70 -17.81 -8.85
CA LEU A 36 -12.04 -17.39 -7.49
C LEU A 36 -13.29 -16.52 -7.48
N MET A 37 -13.34 -15.50 -8.33
CA MET A 37 -14.48 -14.58 -8.47
C MET A 37 -15.78 -15.28 -8.82
N ASN A 38 -15.71 -16.35 -9.64
CA ASN A 38 -16.88 -17.17 -9.99
C ASN A 38 -17.38 -18.05 -8.81
N LYS A 39 -16.53 -18.32 -7.83
CA LYS A 39 -16.93 -19.05 -6.60
C LYS A 39 -17.50 -18.15 -5.51
N MET A 40 -17.22 -16.87 -5.56
CA MET A 40 -17.61 -15.89 -4.53
C MET A 40 -19.08 -15.52 -4.64
N THR A 41 -19.75 -15.43 -3.49
CA THR A 41 -21.05 -14.77 -3.37
C THR A 41 -20.90 -13.26 -3.52
N LEU A 42 -22.02 -12.54 -3.66
CA LEU A 42 -22.00 -11.07 -3.70
C LEU A 42 -21.48 -10.49 -2.39
N GLU A 43 -21.90 -11.06 -1.25
CA GLU A 43 -21.48 -10.64 0.08
C GLU A 43 -19.96 -10.82 0.27
N GLU A 44 -19.40 -11.92 -0.19
CA GLU A 44 -17.95 -12.15 -0.14
C GLU A 44 -17.17 -11.20 -1.06
N LYS A 45 -17.72 -10.86 -2.24
CA LYS A 45 -17.10 -9.84 -3.13
C LYS A 45 -17.10 -8.46 -2.47
N ILE A 46 -18.22 -8.06 -1.87
CA ILE A 46 -18.31 -6.80 -1.11
C ILE A 46 -17.38 -6.86 0.10
N GLY A 47 -17.31 -8.00 0.78
CA GLY A 47 -16.42 -8.22 1.90
C GLY A 47 -14.95 -7.96 1.59
N GLN A 48 -14.47 -8.31 0.40
CA GLN A 48 -13.09 -8.01 -0.01
C GLN A 48 -12.78 -6.51 -0.09
N LEU A 49 -13.79 -5.67 -0.18
CA LEU A 49 -13.64 -4.20 -0.18
C LEU A 49 -13.68 -3.61 1.23
N ASN A 50 -13.94 -4.43 2.26
CA ASN A 50 -14.10 -3.97 3.62
C ASN A 50 -12.77 -4.04 4.39
N LEU A 51 -12.32 -2.88 4.90
CA LEU A 51 -11.08 -2.70 5.68
C LEU A 51 -11.41 -2.13 7.07
N PRO A 52 -11.94 -2.92 8.00
CA PRO A 52 -12.27 -2.42 9.33
C PRO A 52 -11.03 -2.16 10.19
N VAL A 53 -11.17 -1.20 11.09
CA VAL A 53 -10.16 -0.89 12.11
C VAL A 53 -10.22 -1.92 13.23
N THR A 54 -9.06 -2.41 13.65
CA THR A 54 -8.89 -3.26 14.84
C THR A 54 -7.75 -2.75 15.70
N GLY A 55 -7.80 -3.02 17.00
CA GLY A 55 -6.74 -2.65 17.93
C GLY A 55 -7.11 -1.55 18.91
N GLU A 56 -6.16 -1.19 19.76
CA GLU A 56 -6.36 -0.23 20.86
C GLU A 56 -6.25 1.23 20.38
N ILE A 57 -5.63 1.46 19.24
CA ILE A 57 -5.45 2.79 18.65
C ILE A 57 -6.60 3.01 17.66
N THR A 58 -7.63 3.70 18.11
CA THR A 58 -8.71 4.18 17.24
C THR A 58 -8.45 5.64 16.90
N THR A 59 -7.99 5.89 15.68
CA THR A 59 -8.04 7.24 15.10
C THR A 59 -9.30 7.30 14.23
N GLY A 60 -10.16 8.29 14.45
CA GLY A 60 -11.41 8.45 13.72
C GLY A 60 -12.63 7.81 14.40
N GLN A 61 -13.81 7.94 13.76
CA GLN A 61 -15.10 7.58 14.34
C GLN A 61 -15.63 6.19 13.99
N ALA A 62 -14.91 5.43 13.16
CA ALA A 62 -15.36 4.12 12.71
C ALA A 62 -15.19 3.07 13.81
N LYS A 63 -16.30 2.59 14.36
CA LYS A 63 -16.34 1.44 15.26
C LYS A 63 -16.71 0.20 14.46
N SER A 64 -15.88 -0.85 14.52
CA SER A 64 -16.21 -2.15 13.96
C SER A 64 -16.64 -3.10 15.06
N SER A 65 -17.80 -3.73 14.89
CA SER A 65 -18.28 -4.83 15.75
C SER A 65 -18.17 -6.16 15.01
N ASP A 66 -18.05 -7.23 15.76
CA ASP A 66 -18.14 -8.62 15.27
C ASP A 66 -17.14 -8.99 14.16
N ILE A 67 -15.92 -8.42 14.22
CA ILE A 67 -14.88 -8.62 13.20
C ILE A 67 -14.58 -10.10 13.00
N ALA A 68 -14.41 -10.87 14.07
CA ALA A 68 -14.13 -12.30 13.99
C ALA A 68 -15.23 -13.07 13.24
N ALA A 69 -16.50 -12.74 13.48
CA ALA A 69 -17.61 -13.34 12.76
C ALA A 69 -17.64 -12.94 11.27
N LYS A 70 -17.31 -11.69 10.96
CA LYS A 70 -17.21 -11.20 9.58
C LYS A 70 -16.05 -11.87 8.81
N ILE A 71 -14.88 -12.06 9.45
CA ILE A 71 -13.74 -12.77 8.86
C ILE A 71 -14.16 -14.19 8.47
N LYS A 72 -14.80 -14.95 9.37
CA LYS A 72 -15.27 -16.31 9.09
C LYS A 72 -16.28 -16.40 7.94
N LYS A 73 -17.06 -15.35 7.74
CA LYS A 73 -18.01 -15.24 6.63
C LYS A 73 -17.39 -14.77 5.31
N GLY A 74 -16.12 -14.36 5.30
CA GLY A 74 -15.47 -13.77 4.13
C GLY A 74 -15.90 -12.32 3.85
N GLU A 75 -16.40 -11.62 4.84
CA GLU A 75 -16.92 -10.24 4.76
C GLU A 75 -15.84 -9.17 5.07
N VAL A 76 -14.54 -9.54 5.04
CA VAL A 76 -13.39 -8.67 5.32
C VAL A 76 -12.26 -8.99 4.35
N GLY A 77 -11.70 -7.99 3.69
CA GLY A 77 -10.56 -8.12 2.79
C GLY A 77 -9.22 -7.78 3.45
N GLY A 78 -9.24 -6.98 4.51
CA GLY A 78 -8.07 -6.61 5.26
C GLY A 78 -8.41 -6.02 6.62
N LEU A 79 -7.40 -5.79 7.44
CA LEU A 79 -7.54 -5.15 8.75
C LEU A 79 -6.55 -4.01 8.88
N PHE A 80 -6.98 -2.97 9.55
CA PHE A 80 -6.17 -1.77 9.81
C PHE A 80 -5.85 -1.63 11.30
N ASN A 81 -4.60 -1.23 11.62
CA ASN A 81 -4.11 -1.01 12.99
C ASN A 81 -4.05 -2.23 13.90
N LEU A 82 -3.92 -3.43 13.36
CA LEU A 82 -3.58 -4.61 14.14
C LEU A 82 -2.06 -4.73 14.24
N LYS A 83 -1.53 -4.74 15.47
CA LYS A 83 -0.10 -4.91 15.75
C LYS A 83 0.16 -6.17 16.57
N GLY A 84 1.29 -6.81 16.29
CA GLY A 84 1.77 -7.97 17.04
C GLY A 84 1.63 -9.27 16.25
N VAL A 85 2.77 -9.89 15.99
CA VAL A 85 2.88 -11.10 15.14
C VAL A 85 1.94 -12.23 15.57
N GLU A 86 1.77 -12.44 16.88
CA GLU A 86 0.89 -13.50 17.40
C GLU A 86 -0.57 -13.22 17.06
N LYS A 87 -1.02 -11.97 17.27
CA LYS A 87 -2.41 -11.56 16.97
C LYS A 87 -2.69 -11.63 15.47
N ILE A 88 -1.77 -11.13 14.66
CA ILE A 88 -1.88 -11.16 13.19
C ILE A 88 -1.93 -12.60 12.69
N ARG A 89 -1.06 -13.49 13.20
CA ARG A 89 -1.06 -14.90 12.84
C ARG A 89 -2.37 -15.61 13.22
N GLU A 90 -2.90 -15.34 14.40
CA GLU A 90 -4.19 -15.90 14.84
C GLU A 90 -5.33 -15.48 13.93
N VAL A 91 -5.42 -14.19 13.62
CA VAL A 91 -6.47 -13.64 12.76
C VAL A 91 -6.32 -14.14 11.31
N GLN A 92 -5.10 -14.20 10.79
CA GLN A 92 -4.83 -14.76 9.46
C GLN A 92 -5.23 -16.23 9.37
N LYS A 93 -4.95 -16.99 10.43
CA LYS A 93 -5.36 -18.39 10.53
C LYS A 93 -6.88 -18.53 10.46
N GLN A 94 -7.63 -17.69 11.18
CA GLN A 94 -9.10 -17.69 11.09
C GLN A 94 -9.58 -17.38 9.67
N ALA A 95 -8.96 -16.44 8.96
CA ALA A 95 -9.34 -16.13 7.59
C ALA A 95 -9.07 -17.29 6.63
N VAL A 96 -7.94 -17.96 6.77
CA VAL A 96 -7.51 -19.02 5.84
C VAL A 96 -8.16 -20.38 6.17
N GLU A 97 -8.29 -20.73 7.46
CA GLU A 97 -8.76 -22.05 7.87
C GLU A 97 -10.27 -22.10 8.18
N ASP A 98 -10.85 -21.02 8.71
CA ASP A 98 -12.25 -21.00 9.16
C ASP A 98 -13.21 -20.36 8.16
N SER A 99 -12.72 -19.68 7.12
CA SER A 99 -13.58 -19.10 6.07
C SER A 99 -13.77 -20.08 4.88
N ARG A 100 -14.87 -19.93 4.16
CA ARG A 100 -15.23 -20.84 3.06
C ARG A 100 -14.24 -20.83 1.89
N LEU A 101 -13.64 -19.70 1.60
CA LEU A 101 -12.74 -19.53 0.45
C LEU A 101 -11.27 -19.52 0.82
N GLY A 102 -10.94 -19.36 2.10
CA GLY A 102 -9.57 -19.34 2.60
C GLY A 102 -8.74 -18.17 2.05
N ILE A 103 -9.36 -17.02 1.77
CA ILE A 103 -8.65 -15.85 1.23
C ILE A 103 -7.90 -15.17 2.39
N PRO A 104 -6.57 -14.99 2.29
CA PRO A 104 -5.81 -14.30 3.32
C PRO A 104 -6.14 -12.81 3.34
N LEU A 105 -6.05 -12.20 4.55
CA LEU A 105 -6.29 -10.78 4.78
C LEU A 105 -5.02 -9.95 4.49
N LEU A 106 -5.22 -8.71 4.06
CA LEU A 106 -4.21 -7.67 4.08
C LEU A 106 -4.16 -7.02 5.48
N PHE A 107 -2.96 -6.76 5.99
CA PHE A 107 -2.76 -6.04 7.25
C PHE A 107 -2.11 -4.70 6.98
N GLY A 108 -2.89 -3.63 7.16
CA GLY A 108 -2.48 -2.25 6.89
C GLY A 108 -2.14 -1.49 8.17
N MET A 109 -1.13 -0.59 8.07
CA MET A 109 -0.76 0.33 9.13
C MET A 109 -0.09 1.58 8.58
N ASP A 110 -0.23 2.71 9.28
CA ASP A 110 0.56 3.91 9.00
C ASP A 110 2.01 3.71 9.47
N VAL A 111 2.91 3.49 8.50
CA VAL A 111 4.36 3.39 8.74
C VAL A 111 5.00 4.55 7.98
N ILE A 112 4.87 5.77 8.51
CA ILE A 112 5.19 7.01 7.77
C ILE A 112 6.67 7.40 7.92
N HIS A 113 7.24 7.25 9.11
CA HIS A 113 8.65 7.58 9.37
C HIS A 113 9.32 6.58 10.32
N GLY A 114 9.19 5.31 10.00
CA GLY A 114 9.69 4.18 10.77
C GLY A 114 8.58 3.33 11.40
N TYR A 115 8.95 2.16 11.92
CA TYR A 115 8.04 1.24 12.60
C TYR A 115 8.50 1.03 14.06
N GLU A 116 9.55 0.28 14.31
CA GLU A 116 10.23 0.20 15.62
C GLU A 116 11.37 1.21 15.69
N THR A 117 12.17 1.34 14.62
CA THR A 117 13.16 2.39 14.48
C THR A 117 12.49 3.69 14.03
N MET A 118 12.56 4.73 14.87
CA MET A 118 11.99 6.04 14.57
C MET A 118 12.97 6.87 13.75
N PHE A 119 12.56 7.23 12.55
CA PHE A 119 13.26 8.20 11.70
C PHE A 119 12.71 9.61 11.91
N PRO A 120 13.42 10.66 11.46
CA PRO A 120 12.85 12.00 11.42
C PRO A 120 11.51 12.01 10.65
N ILE A 121 10.63 12.95 10.99
CA ILE A 121 9.38 13.15 10.24
C ILE A 121 9.70 13.38 8.75
N PRO A 122 8.81 13.06 7.81
CA PRO A 122 9.07 13.19 6.37
C PRO A 122 9.55 14.57 5.96
N LEU A 123 9.03 15.64 6.55
CA LEU A 123 9.51 17.00 6.32
C LEU A 123 10.99 17.18 6.77
N GLY A 124 11.38 16.54 7.86
CA GLY A 124 12.78 16.54 8.31
C GLY A 124 13.68 15.71 7.41
N LEU A 125 13.22 14.53 6.96
CA LEU A 125 13.95 13.69 6.00
C LEU A 125 14.16 14.40 4.66
N SER A 126 13.18 15.16 4.19
CA SER A 126 13.28 15.90 2.93
C SER A 126 14.43 16.91 2.92
N CYS A 127 14.82 17.44 4.09
CA CYS A 127 15.95 18.36 4.24
C CYS A 127 17.32 17.71 3.97
N THR A 128 17.41 16.38 3.91
CA THR A 128 18.65 15.68 3.58
C THR A 128 19.02 15.80 2.11
N TRP A 129 18.05 15.92 1.22
CA TRP A 129 18.21 15.86 -0.24
C TRP A 129 18.91 14.58 -0.72
N ASP A 130 18.92 13.55 0.11
CA ASP A 130 19.58 12.26 -0.15
C ASP A 130 18.54 11.16 -0.34
N MET A 131 18.23 10.86 -1.59
CA MET A 131 17.25 9.85 -1.97
C MET A 131 17.65 8.45 -1.53
N THR A 132 18.96 8.17 -1.45
CA THR A 132 19.45 6.87 -0.97
C THR A 132 19.12 6.66 0.50
N THR A 133 19.39 7.66 1.34
CA THR A 133 19.03 7.63 2.76
C THR A 133 17.53 7.54 2.98
N ILE A 134 16.72 8.22 2.15
CA ILE A 134 15.25 8.18 2.23
C ILE A 134 14.73 6.78 1.83
N GLU A 135 15.22 6.20 0.74
CA GLU A 135 14.88 4.84 0.32
C GLU A 135 15.27 3.80 1.38
N GLU A 136 16.46 3.94 1.98
CA GLU A 136 16.94 3.05 3.03
C GLU A 136 16.07 3.15 4.30
N SER A 137 15.65 4.34 4.70
CA SER A 137 14.74 4.53 5.83
C SER A 137 13.40 3.80 5.62
N ALA A 138 12.82 3.89 4.42
CA ALA A 138 11.61 3.18 4.05
C ALA A 138 11.84 1.66 3.99
N ARG A 139 13.02 1.21 3.52
CA ARG A 139 13.39 -0.20 3.50
C ARG A 139 13.49 -0.80 4.91
N ILE A 140 14.14 -0.10 5.84
CA ILE A 140 14.25 -0.53 7.24
C ILE A 140 12.86 -0.63 7.87
N ALA A 141 12.03 0.40 7.67
CA ALA A 141 10.66 0.40 8.17
C ALA A 141 9.83 -0.77 7.62
N ALA A 142 10.00 -1.12 6.35
CA ALA A 142 9.32 -2.26 5.74
C ALA A 142 9.79 -3.61 6.33
N VAL A 143 11.09 -3.78 6.56
CA VAL A 143 11.64 -4.99 7.19
C VAL A 143 11.08 -5.17 8.59
N GLU A 144 11.03 -4.12 9.39
CA GLU A 144 10.49 -4.17 10.75
C GLU A 144 8.98 -4.43 10.76
N ALA A 145 8.22 -3.72 9.93
CA ALA A 145 6.77 -3.88 9.84
C ALA A 145 6.38 -5.28 9.34
N SER A 146 7.07 -5.80 8.33
CA SER A 146 6.82 -7.15 7.80
C SER A 146 7.14 -8.25 8.82
N ALA A 147 8.18 -8.06 9.64
CA ALA A 147 8.51 -8.99 10.72
C ALA A 147 7.38 -9.10 11.76
N ASP A 148 6.61 -8.04 11.96
CA ASP A 148 5.40 -8.04 12.82
C ASP A 148 4.12 -8.50 12.08
N GLY A 149 4.21 -8.80 10.77
CA GLY A 149 3.12 -9.33 9.96
C GLY A 149 2.34 -8.26 9.17
N ILE A 150 2.78 -7.01 9.17
CA ILE A 150 2.20 -5.95 8.34
C ILE A 150 2.59 -6.19 6.88
N SER A 151 1.61 -6.17 5.99
CA SER A 151 1.80 -6.38 4.55
C SER A 151 1.54 -5.15 3.70
N TRP A 152 1.04 -4.07 4.30
CA TRP A 152 0.61 -2.87 3.61
C TRP A 152 0.83 -1.64 4.48
N THR A 153 1.49 -0.61 3.95
CA THR A 153 1.66 0.68 4.63
C THR A 153 0.87 1.79 3.93
N PHE A 154 0.31 2.72 4.72
CA PHE A 154 -0.32 3.94 4.20
C PHE A 154 0.69 5.07 4.07
N SER A 155 1.73 4.82 3.28
CA SER A 155 2.87 5.70 2.99
C SER A 155 3.41 5.39 1.59
N PRO A 156 3.97 6.38 0.86
CA PRO A 156 4.29 7.74 1.27
C PRO A 156 3.10 8.71 1.21
N MET A 157 3.12 9.71 2.09
CA MET A 157 2.28 10.90 1.98
C MET A 157 3.02 11.93 1.13
N VAL A 158 2.43 12.27 -0.02
CA VAL A 158 3.08 13.07 -1.06
C VAL A 158 2.37 14.38 -1.35
N ASP A 159 1.41 14.76 -0.50
CA ASP A 159 0.70 16.03 -0.63
C ASP A 159 1.66 17.22 -0.57
N ILE A 160 1.68 18.00 -1.63
CA ILE A 160 2.43 19.25 -1.66
C ILE A 160 1.75 20.27 -0.75
N SER A 161 2.49 20.78 0.22
CA SER A 161 2.00 21.72 1.22
C SER A 161 2.64 23.08 1.03
N ARG A 162 1.85 24.05 0.55
CA ARG A 162 2.28 25.44 0.36
C ARG A 162 1.78 26.38 1.45
N ASP A 163 0.76 25.97 2.19
CA ASP A 163 0.23 26.75 3.31
C ASP A 163 0.70 26.12 4.62
N PRO A 164 1.60 26.78 5.39
CA PRO A 164 2.15 26.23 6.63
C PRO A 164 1.11 26.13 7.77
N ARG A 165 -0.11 26.63 7.58
CA ARG A 165 -1.21 26.48 8.54
C ARG A 165 -1.88 25.11 8.46
N TRP A 166 -1.70 24.37 7.35
CA TRP A 166 -2.23 23.03 7.24
C TRP A 166 -1.61 22.09 8.27
N GLY A 167 -2.44 21.39 9.04
CA GLY A 167 -2.00 20.60 10.20
C GLY A 167 -1.16 19.37 9.87
N ARG A 168 -1.09 18.97 8.58
CA ARG A 168 -0.39 17.75 8.13
C ARG A 168 0.92 18.02 7.36
N VAL A 169 1.43 19.25 7.42
CA VAL A 169 2.70 19.63 6.76
C VAL A 169 3.85 18.70 7.14
N SER A 170 3.88 18.22 8.39
CA SER A 170 4.96 17.36 8.91
C SER A 170 5.02 15.96 8.26
N GLU A 171 3.91 15.49 7.67
CA GLU A 171 3.82 14.17 7.07
C GLU A 171 4.36 14.10 5.64
N GLY A 172 4.51 15.24 4.98
CA GLY A 172 4.98 15.35 3.59
C GLY A 172 6.38 15.90 3.44
N SER A 173 6.83 16.07 2.19
CA SER A 173 8.17 16.52 1.83
C SER A 173 8.29 18.03 1.61
N GLY A 174 7.22 18.81 1.86
CA GLY A 174 7.22 20.27 1.73
C GLY A 174 6.50 20.77 0.48
N GLU A 175 6.97 21.89 -0.08
CA GLU A 175 6.25 22.63 -1.12
C GLU A 175 6.76 22.39 -2.56
N ASP A 176 7.92 21.78 -2.72
CA ASP A 176 8.55 21.58 -4.03
C ASP A 176 8.05 20.28 -4.68
N PRO A 177 7.34 20.36 -5.83
CA PRO A 177 6.79 19.16 -6.46
C PRO A 177 7.85 18.23 -7.05
N PHE A 178 9.01 18.76 -7.48
CA PHE A 178 10.08 17.92 -8.02
C PHE A 178 10.76 17.12 -6.90
N LEU A 179 11.13 17.77 -5.80
CA LEU A 179 11.67 17.08 -4.63
C LEU A 179 10.66 16.05 -4.09
N GLY A 180 9.39 16.43 -4.01
CA GLY A 180 8.30 15.54 -3.61
C GLY A 180 8.18 14.29 -4.49
N ALA A 181 8.34 14.44 -5.80
CA ALA A 181 8.33 13.34 -6.76
C ALA A 181 9.51 12.38 -6.55
N MET A 182 10.72 12.91 -6.39
CA MET A 182 11.92 12.10 -6.13
C MET A 182 11.82 11.32 -4.82
N ILE A 183 11.27 11.95 -3.78
CA ILE A 183 11.04 11.31 -2.47
C ILE A 183 9.95 10.23 -2.58
N ALA A 184 8.86 10.52 -3.28
CA ALA A 184 7.79 9.54 -3.49
C ALA A 184 8.31 8.25 -4.16
N GLU A 185 9.10 8.39 -5.21
CA GLU A 185 9.74 7.28 -5.91
C GLU A 185 10.69 6.49 -4.98
N ALA A 186 11.56 7.18 -4.23
CA ALA A 186 12.50 6.56 -3.30
C ALA A 186 11.76 5.77 -2.20
N MET A 187 10.72 6.34 -1.61
CA MET A 187 9.95 5.66 -0.57
C MET A 187 9.18 4.45 -1.09
N VAL A 188 8.54 4.55 -2.27
CA VAL A 188 7.86 3.40 -2.88
C VAL A 188 8.85 2.25 -3.11
N ARG A 189 10.04 2.53 -3.68
CA ARG A 189 11.08 1.52 -3.86
C ARG A 189 11.57 0.94 -2.54
N GLY A 190 11.73 1.77 -1.53
CA GLY A 190 12.15 1.33 -0.20
C GLY A 190 11.16 0.35 0.43
N TYR A 191 9.86 0.65 0.42
CA TYR A 191 8.82 -0.23 0.97
C TYR A 191 8.63 -1.51 0.15
N GLN A 192 8.50 -1.40 -1.17
CA GLN A 192 8.12 -2.51 -2.05
C GLN A 192 9.29 -3.31 -2.60
N GLY A 193 10.53 -2.84 -2.43
CA GLY A 193 11.67 -3.46 -3.08
C GLY A 193 11.51 -3.44 -4.61
N LYS A 194 11.84 -4.57 -5.24
CA LYS A 194 11.77 -4.66 -6.71
C LYS A 194 10.40 -5.08 -7.23
N ASN A 195 9.69 -5.96 -6.54
CA ASN A 195 8.47 -6.60 -7.06
C ASN A 195 7.55 -7.18 -5.97
N MET A 196 7.78 -6.87 -4.71
CA MET A 196 7.04 -7.39 -3.55
C MET A 196 7.02 -8.93 -3.44
N GLU A 197 8.08 -9.58 -3.90
CA GLU A 197 8.20 -11.06 -3.83
C GLU A 197 8.85 -11.54 -2.54
N ARG A 198 9.52 -10.66 -1.84
CA ARG A 198 10.22 -11.01 -0.60
C ARG A 198 9.31 -10.83 0.60
N ASN A 199 9.53 -11.65 1.61
CA ASN A 199 8.75 -11.58 2.86
C ASN A 199 9.05 -10.33 3.72
N ASP A 200 10.07 -9.57 3.37
CA ASP A 200 10.47 -8.33 4.03
C ASP A 200 10.07 -7.07 3.23
N GLU A 201 9.30 -7.22 2.19
CA GLU A 201 8.73 -6.16 1.36
C GLU A 201 7.24 -5.99 1.71
N ILE A 202 6.77 -4.73 1.74
CA ILE A 202 5.37 -4.40 2.02
C ILE A 202 4.81 -3.48 0.94
N MET A 203 3.53 -3.60 0.65
CA MET A 203 2.86 -2.75 -0.33
C MET A 203 2.80 -1.31 0.16
N ALA A 204 3.21 -0.37 -0.67
CA ALA A 204 3.08 1.07 -0.44
C ALA A 204 1.70 1.57 -0.85
N CYS A 205 1.29 2.68 -0.25
CA CYS A 205 0.05 3.40 -0.58
C CYS A 205 0.35 4.89 -0.67
N VAL A 206 0.39 5.42 -1.89
CA VAL A 206 0.55 6.87 -2.07
C VAL A 206 -0.71 7.60 -1.65
N LYS A 207 -0.55 8.67 -0.84
CA LYS A 207 -1.67 9.42 -0.27
C LYS A 207 -1.39 10.93 -0.22
N HIS A 208 -2.44 11.74 -0.23
CA HIS A 208 -3.86 11.45 -0.41
C HIS A 208 -4.31 11.98 -1.77
N PHE A 209 -4.75 11.12 -2.62
CA PHE A 209 -5.06 11.43 -4.01
C PHE A 209 -6.46 12.04 -4.16
N ALA A 210 -6.58 13.38 -4.47
CA ALA A 210 -5.47 14.25 -4.75
C ALA A 210 -5.68 15.65 -4.17
N LEU A 211 -4.57 16.40 -4.11
CA LEU A 211 -4.56 17.83 -3.80
C LEU A 211 -4.90 18.16 -2.34
N TYR A 212 -4.79 17.24 -1.41
CA TYR A 212 -5.24 17.42 -0.03
C TYR A 212 -4.48 18.54 0.69
N GLY A 213 -3.19 18.75 0.39
CA GLY A 213 -2.39 19.86 0.92
C GLY A 213 -2.69 21.24 0.34
N ALA A 214 -3.63 21.32 -0.63
CA ALA A 214 -4.04 22.57 -1.29
C ALA A 214 -5.37 23.11 -0.80
N GLY A 215 -5.91 22.58 0.31
CA GLY A 215 -7.19 23.03 0.88
C GLY A 215 -7.23 24.55 1.12
N GLU A 216 -8.35 25.18 0.80
CA GLU A 216 -8.50 26.64 0.93
C GLU A 216 -8.22 27.12 2.36
N ALA A 217 -7.49 28.23 2.45
CA ALA A 217 -7.05 28.87 3.70
C ALA A 217 -6.18 27.96 4.59
N GLY A 218 -5.55 26.92 4.05
CA GLY A 218 -4.76 25.95 4.81
C GLY A 218 -5.58 25.14 5.82
N ARG A 219 -6.89 25.04 5.62
CA ARG A 219 -7.77 24.28 6.51
C ARG A 219 -7.83 22.83 6.07
N ASP A 220 -7.65 21.96 7.05
CA ASP A 220 -7.80 20.52 6.83
C ASP A 220 -9.24 20.18 6.39
N TYR A 221 -9.40 19.19 5.50
CA TYR A 221 -10.67 18.77 4.90
C TYR A 221 -11.36 19.80 3.99
N ASN A 222 -10.80 20.97 3.77
CA ASN A 222 -11.45 22.01 3.00
C ASN A 222 -11.37 21.73 1.50
N THR A 223 -12.27 22.40 0.74
CA THR A 223 -12.34 22.26 -0.71
C THR A 223 -11.08 22.77 -1.41
N VAL A 224 -10.85 22.27 -2.63
CA VAL A 224 -9.78 22.71 -3.52
C VAL A 224 -10.40 23.20 -4.82
N ASP A 225 -10.10 24.45 -5.18
CA ASP A 225 -10.47 25.06 -6.45
C ASP A 225 -9.25 25.67 -7.11
N MET A 226 -8.84 25.14 -8.23
CA MET A 226 -7.72 25.66 -9.03
C MET A 226 -7.76 25.16 -10.47
N SER A 227 -7.04 25.89 -11.36
CA SER A 227 -6.92 25.44 -12.75
C SER A 227 -6.21 24.09 -12.87
N ARG A 228 -6.56 23.28 -13.86
CA ARG A 228 -5.87 22.01 -14.16
C ARG A 228 -4.38 22.20 -14.42
N GLN A 229 -3.99 23.30 -15.07
CA GLN A 229 -2.58 23.62 -15.28
C GLN A 229 -1.83 23.70 -13.96
N ARG A 230 -2.40 24.39 -12.96
CA ARG A 230 -1.80 24.49 -11.63
C ARG A 230 -1.78 23.16 -10.92
N MET A 231 -2.84 22.35 -11.04
CA MET A 231 -2.87 20.99 -10.47
C MET A 231 -1.67 20.18 -10.94
N PHE A 232 -1.44 20.08 -12.25
CA PHE A 232 -0.34 19.29 -12.80
C PHE A 232 1.03 19.88 -12.50
N ASN A 233 1.20 21.20 -12.59
CA ASN A 233 2.51 21.80 -12.36
C ASN A 233 2.95 21.78 -10.90
N ASP A 234 2.01 21.95 -9.96
CA ASP A 234 2.33 22.25 -8.58
C ASP A 234 2.02 21.09 -7.61
N TYR A 235 1.13 20.15 -7.97
CA TYR A 235 0.62 19.19 -6.99
C TYR A 235 0.59 17.72 -7.46
N MET A 236 0.39 17.45 -8.75
CA MET A 236 0.14 16.10 -9.24
C MET A 236 1.41 15.27 -9.46
N LEU A 237 2.55 15.92 -9.68
CA LEU A 237 3.82 15.27 -10.03
C LEU A 237 4.26 14.19 -9.03
N PRO A 238 4.17 14.37 -7.69
CA PRO A 238 4.57 13.31 -6.76
C PRO A 238 3.70 12.06 -6.81
N TYR A 239 2.41 12.20 -7.12
CA TYR A 239 1.52 11.03 -7.28
C TYR A 239 1.85 10.26 -8.56
N GLU A 240 2.09 10.99 -9.67
CA GLU A 240 2.51 10.38 -10.94
C GLU A 240 3.81 9.61 -10.77
N ALA A 241 4.82 10.21 -10.13
CA ALA A 241 6.09 9.56 -9.84
C ALA A 241 5.93 8.28 -8.96
N ALA A 242 5.04 8.29 -7.98
CA ALA A 242 4.73 7.09 -7.21
C ALA A 242 4.08 5.99 -8.07
N VAL A 243 3.18 6.36 -9.00
CA VAL A 243 2.58 5.41 -9.94
C VAL A 243 3.63 4.84 -10.88
N GLU A 244 4.51 5.66 -11.44
CA GLU A 244 5.62 5.24 -12.29
C GLU A 244 6.62 4.32 -11.55
N ALA A 245 6.82 4.57 -10.25
CA ALA A 245 7.60 3.68 -9.38
C ALA A 245 6.89 2.34 -9.06
N GLY A 246 5.66 2.15 -9.52
CA GLY A 246 4.91 0.91 -9.37
C GLY A 246 4.20 0.75 -8.03
N VAL A 247 3.75 1.85 -7.39
CA VAL A 247 3.00 1.78 -6.14
C VAL A 247 1.79 0.84 -6.25
N GLY A 248 1.59 -0.04 -5.25
CA GLY A 248 0.53 -1.05 -5.28
C GLY A 248 -0.85 -0.52 -4.96
N SER A 249 -0.96 0.58 -4.23
CA SER A 249 -2.24 1.17 -3.83
C SER A 249 -2.19 2.70 -3.76
N VAL A 250 -3.37 3.31 -3.86
CA VAL A 250 -3.57 4.77 -3.77
C VAL A 250 -4.67 5.04 -2.76
N MET A 251 -4.48 5.99 -1.87
CA MET A 251 -5.53 6.43 -0.94
C MET A 251 -6.18 7.71 -1.46
N ALA A 252 -7.50 7.67 -1.65
CA ALA A 252 -8.28 8.83 -2.02
C ALA A 252 -8.32 9.86 -0.89
N SER A 253 -8.25 11.14 -1.25
CA SER A 253 -8.27 12.23 -0.28
C SER A 253 -9.67 12.58 0.21
N PHE A 254 -9.75 13.29 1.33
CA PHE A 254 -11.02 13.72 1.93
C PHE A 254 -11.69 14.91 1.22
N ASN A 255 -10.89 15.76 0.59
CA ASN A 255 -11.35 17.04 0.06
C ASN A 255 -12.17 16.88 -1.21
N GLU A 256 -12.90 17.92 -1.53
CA GLU A 256 -13.49 18.12 -2.86
C GLU A 256 -12.47 18.78 -3.78
N VAL A 257 -12.58 18.44 -5.06
CA VAL A 257 -11.86 19.09 -6.15
C VAL A 257 -12.89 19.56 -7.18
N ASP A 258 -12.95 20.85 -7.43
CA ASP A 258 -13.96 21.48 -8.29
C ASP A 258 -15.40 21.12 -7.87
N GLY A 259 -15.66 21.03 -6.55
CA GLY A 259 -16.98 20.72 -5.99
C GLY A 259 -17.37 19.23 -6.06
N ILE A 260 -16.44 18.34 -6.43
CA ILE A 260 -16.67 16.89 -6.49
C ILE A 260 -15.78 16.21 -5.45
N PRO A 261 -16.33 15.42 -4.50
CA PRO A 261 -15.51 14.64 -3.56
C PRO A 261 -14.47 13.78 -4.30
N ALA A 262 -13.23 13.78 -3.85
CA ALA A 262 -12.14 13.10 -4.54
C ALA A 262 -12.47 11.61 -4.80
N THR A 263 -13.08 10.92 -3.85
CA THR A 263 -13.51 9.51 -4.01
C THR A 263 -14.51 9.28 -5.13
N ALA A 264 -15.36 10.27 -5.42
CA ALA A 264 -16.37 10.20 -6.47
C ALA A 264 -15.96 10.92 -7.78
N ASN A 265 -14.76 11.50 -7.82
CA ASN A 265 -14.29 12.29 -8.94
C ASN A 265 -13.77 11.37 -10.06
N LYS A 266 -14.64 11.11 -11.05
CA LYS A 266 -14.31 10.28 -12.21
C LYS A 266 -13.06 10.75 -12.95
N TRP A 267 -12.91 12.08 -13.09
CA TRP A 267 -11.75 12.64 -13.77
C TRP A 267 -10.44 12.25 -13.05
N LEU A 268 -10.38 12.38 -11.71
CA LEU A 268 -9.21 11.96 -10.95
C LEU A 268 -9.01 10.43 -10.99
N MET A 269 -10.03 9.66 -10.61
CA MET A 269 -9.91 8.23 -10.35
C MET A 269 -9.84 7.38 -11.62
N THR A 270 -10.51 7.83 -12.71
CA THR A 270 -10.57 7.05 -13.94
C THR A 270 -9.71 7.67 -15.04
N ASP A 271 -9.96 8.95 -15.35
CA ASP A 271 -9.35 9.53 -16.54
C ASP A 271 -7.85 9.80 -16.34
N ILE A 272 -7.45 10.31 -15.17
CA ILE A 272 -6.04 10.56 -14.83
C ILE A 272 -5.38 9.27 -14.30
N LEU A 273 -5.81 8.77 -13.16
CA LEU A 273 -5.12 7.68 -12.45
C LEU A 273 -5.04 6.40 -13.30
N ARG A 274 -6.15 5.97 -13.86
CA ARG A 274 -6.22 4.74 -14.66
C ARG A 274 -5.86 4.96 -16.13
N GLY A 275 -6.45 6.01 -16.74
CA GLY A 275 -6.34 6.24 -18.18
C GLY A 275 -5.02 6.86 -18.58
N GLN A 276 -4.60 7.94 -17.93
CA GLN A 276 -3.38 8.66 -18.30
C GLN A 276 -2.12 8.02 -17.70
N TRP A 277 -2.13 7.70 -16.41
CA TRP A 277 -0.96 7.14 -15.71
C TRP A 277 -0.89 5.61 -15.72
N GLY A 278 -1.95 4.93 -16.15
CA GLY A 278 -1.95 3.47 -16.29
C GLY A 278 -1.89 2.71 -14.97
N PHE A 279 -2.35 3.31 -13.87
CA PHE A 279 -2.34 2.67 -12.55
C PHE A 279 -3.22 1.41 -12.54
N ASN A 280 -2.64 0.26 -12.19
CA ASN A 280 -3.30 -1.05 -12.18
C ASN A 280 -3.57 -1.60 -10.77
N GLY A 281 -3.08 -0.93 -9.71
CA GLY A 281 -3.35 -1.29 -8.33
C GLY A 281 -4.78 -0.98 -7.89
N PHE A 282 -5.06 -0.95 -6.60
CA PHE A 282 -6.38 -0.60 -6.08
C PHE A 282 -6.38 0.75 -5.36
N VAL A 283 -7.58 1.34 -5.25
CA VAL A 283 -7.80 2.57 -4.49
C VAL A 283 -8.46 2.20 -3.17
N VAL A 284 -7.91 2.71 -2.08
CA VAL A 284 -8.53 2.68 -0.76
C VAL A 284 -9.05 4.07 -0.42
N THR A 285 -10.15 4.16 0.32
CA THR A 285 -10.62 5.44 0.85
C THR A 285 -9.87 5.78 2.13
N ASP A 286 -9.77 7.04 2.45
CA ASP A 286 -9.46 7.45 3.80
C ASP A 286 -10.67 7.19 4.73
N TYR A 287 -10.57 7.41 6.04
CA TYR A 287 -11.62 7.12 7.01
C TYR A 287 -12.98 7.68 6.59
N THR A 288 -13.97 6.82 6.51
CA THR A 288 -15.35 7.19 6.21
C THR A 288 -15.52 8.04 4.93
N GLY A 289 -14.62 7.88 3.97
CA GLY A 289 -14.63 8.63 2.71
C GLY A 289 -15.69 8.16 1.70
N ILE A 290 -16.44 7.10 2.05
CA ILE A 290 -17.63 6.62 1.32
C ILE A 290 -18.79 6.49 2.28
#